data_c7ece5160e543c72e6e7a5907ebc4075
#
_entry.id   c7ece5160e543c72e6e7a5907ebc4075
#
_cell.length_a   1.000
_cell.length_b   1.000
_cell.length_c   1.000
_cell.angle_alpha   90.00
_cell.angle_beta   90.00
_cell.angle_gamma   90.00
#
_symmetry.space_group_name_H-M   'P 1'
#
loop_
_entity.id
_entity.type
_entity.pdbx_description
1 polymer ?
#
loop_
_entity_poly.entity_id
_entity_poly.type
_entity_poly.pdbx_seq_one_letter_code
_entity_poly.pdbx_strand_id
1 'polypeptide(L)'
;MGRSRTEVLQGPLRLIGVPEDQIGAIELVPDDDGHGGVTVMMDGSPQSHVNLVDPGSLGFEYIAQFAAVIDTLPAGPLGVTHIGGAGLTLARYVNAERPGSPQIVLEPNVELTALVRQELPLPRQHRIRVRPVDGLAGVTQLADASADVVVLDAYADGRVPAELTTVEFLADVARVLRASGTMLLNVADEPNMAYLRRVYAGLAAVFGQVALIGTHEILKGKRFGNSVAVASRSTLDLAALRRQVAKMPFPTGLRDGVQLARQFAGSAAFTIADSAQSPPPPPVKGWRAR
;
A
#
# COMPACT_ATOMS: atom_id res chain seq x y z
N MET A 1 -18.42 7.95 -39.11
CA MET A 1 -18.60 6.54 -38.69
C MET A 1 -17.37 6.11 -37.93
N GLY A 2 -17.35 6.36 -36.63
CA GLY A 2 -16.28 5.97 -35.72
C GLY A 2 -16.65 4.67 -35.04
N ARG A 3 -15.85 3.63 -35.22
CA ARG A 3 -16.02 2.35 -34.52
C ARG A 3 -15.65 2.50 -33.07
N SER A 4 -16.59 2.25 -32.18
CA SER A 4 -16.42 2.07 -30.75
C SER A 4 -15.47 0.90 -30.51
N ARG A 5 -14.33 1.18 -29.85
CA ARG A 5 -13.40 0.15 -29.35
C ARG A 5 -13.83 -0.26 -27.93
N THR A 6 -14.92 -0.97 -27.85
CA THR A 6 -15.28 -1.77 -26.67
C THR A 6 -15.19 -3.23 -27.11
N GLU A 7 -13.98 -3.70 -27.38
CA GLU A 7 -13.73 -5.14 -27.45
C GLU A 7 -13.45 -5.62 -26.02
N VAL A 8 -14.42 -6.33 -25.50
CA VAL A 8 -14.42 -7.08 -24.25
C VAL A 8 -13.23 -8.05 -24.26
N LEU A 9 -12.34 -7.90 -23.28
CA LEU A 9 -11.29 -8.88 -23.00
C LEU A 9 -11.95 -10.19 -22.54
N GLN A 10 -12.16 -11.12 -23.45
CA GLN A 10 -12.70 -12.46 -23.17
C GLN A 10 -11.55 -13.47 -23.15
N GLY A 11 -11.21 -13.98 -21.96
CA GLY A 11 -10.33 -15.11 -21.74
C GLY A 11 -9.03 -14.77 -21.00
N PRO A 12 -8.40 -15.73 -20.33
CA PRO A 12 -7.12 -15.53 -19.67
C PRO A 12 -6.05 -15.17 -20.70
N LEU A 13 -5.38 -14.02 -20.51
CA LEU A 13 -4.27 -13.58 -21.34
C LEU A 13 -3.08 -14.53 -21.16
N ARG A 14 -2.66 -15.20 -22.24
CA ARG A 14 -1.45 -16.04 -22.25
C ARG A 14 -0.24 -15.19 -22.61
N LEU A 15 0.70 -15.11 -21.70
CA LEU A 15 2.02 -14.52 -21.98
C LEU A 15 2.85 -15.47 -22.86
N ILE A 16 3.42 -14.93 -23.93
CA ILE A 16 4.26 -15.70 -24.86
C ILE A 16 5.68 -15.77 -24.28
N GLY A 17 6.13 -16.98 -23.89
CA GLY A 17 7.54 -17.26 -23.62
C GLY A 17 7.95 -17.58 -22.19
N VAL A 18 7.03 -17.76 -21.25
CA VAL A 18 7.32 -18.22 -19.89
C VAL A 18 6.66 -19.58 -19.62
N PRO A 19 7.32 -20.53 -18.95
CA PRO A 19 6.73 -21.83 -18.61
C PRO A 19 5.51 -21.65 -17.69
N GLU A 20 4.40 -22.32 -18.00
CA GLU A 20 3.11 -22.23 -17.28
C GLU A 20 3.18 -22.61 -15.79
N ASP A 21 4.24 -23.25 -15.35
CA ASP A 21 4.47 -23.75 -13.99
C ASP A 21 5.21 -22.76 -13.07
N GLN A 22 5.61 -21.59 -13.59
CA GLN A 22 6.36 -20.57 -12.84
C GLN A 22 5.64 -19.22 -12.73
N ILE A 23 4.49 -19.07 -13.37
CA ILE A 23 3.69 -17.82 -13.31
C ILE A 23 2.47 -18.10 -12.46
N GLY A 24 2.40 -17.48 -11.27
CA GLY A 24 1.11 -17.35 -10.60
C GLY A 24 0.11 -16.71 -11.58
N ALA A 25 -1.07 -17.30 -11.77
CA ALA A 25 -2.02 -16.82 -12.77
C ALA A 25 -2.42 -15.37 -12.46
N ILE A 26 -1.94 -14.42 -13.28
CA ILE A 26 -2.32 -13.01 -13.17
C ILE A 26 -3.54 -12.80 -14.06
N GLU A 27 -4.65 -12.34 -13.46
CA GLU A 27 -5.90 -12.06 -14.14
C GLU A 27 -6.32 -10.62 -13.93
N LEU A 28 -6.90 -10.02 -14.97
CA LEU A 28 -7.54 -8.71 -14.90
C LEU A 28 -9.05 -8.90 -14.95
N VAL A 29 -9.74 -8.57 -13.86
CA VAL A 29 -11.18 -8.74 -13.72
C VAL A 29 -11.85 -7.38 -13.73
N PRO A 30 -12.56 -7.00 -14.83
CA PRO A 30 -13.31 -5.76 -14.87
C PRO A 30 -14.48 -5.78 -13.87
N ASP A 31 -14.82 -4.61 -13.33
CA ASP A 31 -16.00 -4.46 -12.49
C ASP A 31 -17.29 -4.56 -13.36
N ASP A 32 -18.32 -5.13 -12.79
CA ASP A 32 -19.61 -5.35 -13.48
C ASP A 32 -20.41 -4.04 -13.70
N ASP A 33 -20.01 -2.95 -13.04
CA ASP A 33 -20.74 -1.67 -13.05
C ASP A 33 -20.47 -0.78 -14.27
N GLY A 34 -19.50 -1.12 -15.09
CA GLY A 34 -19.12 -0.37 -16.29
C GLY A 34 -18.44 0.98 -16.04
N HIS A 35 -18.00 1.27 -14.80
CA HIS A 35 -17.35 2.53 -14.45
C HIS A 35 -15.82 2.49 -14.61
N GLY A 36 -15.28 1.47 -15.27
CA GLY A 36 -13.86 1.38 -15.64
C GLY A 36 -12.93 0.88 -14.53
N GLY A 37 -13.49 0.28 -13.47
CA GLY A 37 -12.74 -0.43 -12.46
C GLY A 37 -12.23 -1.78 -12.98
N VAL A 38 -11.02 -2.16 -12.57
CA VAL A 38 -10.38 -3.43 -12.89
C VAL A 38 -9.63 -3.94 -11.67
N THR A 39 -9.94 -5.16 -11.25
CA THR A 39 -9.20 -5.84 -10.19
C THR A 39 -8.07 -6.67 -10.79
N VAL A 40 -6.87 -6.46 -10.31
CA VAL A 40 -5.70 -7.29 -10.59
C VAL A 40 -5.70 -8.44 -9.60
N MET A 41 -5.89 -9.65 -10.11
CA MET A 41 -5.85 -10.89 -9.34
C MET A 41 -4.51 -11.61 -9.55
N MET A 42 -3.99 -12.25 -8.52
CA MET A 42 -2.84 -13.15 -8.61
C MET A 42 -3.13 -14.38 -7.76
N ASP A 43 -3.03 -15.56 -8.35
CA ASP A 43 -3.37 -16.84 -7.72
C ASP A 43 -4.76 -16.85 -7.05
N GLY A 44 -5.75 -16.28 -7.74
CA GLY A 44 -7.12 -16.18 -7.26
C GLY A 44 -7.32 -15.19 -6.10
N SER A 45 -6.30 -14.41 -5.73
CA SER A 45 -6.36 -13.40 -4.67
C SER A 45 -6.26 -11.99 -5.24
N PRO A 46 -7.10 -11.03 -4.82
CA PRO A 46 -7.04 -9.65 -5.29
C PRO A 46 -5.80 -8.96 -4.75
N GLN A 47 -4.99 -8.41 -5.66
CA GLN A 47 -3.77 -7.68 -5.33
C GLN A 47 -3.98 -6.16 -5.40
N SER A 48 -4.83 -5.70 -6.30
CA SER A 48 -5.02 -4.28 -6.55
C SER A 48 -6.35 -4.04 -7.25
N HIS A 49 -6.93 -2.88 -7.06
CA HIS A 49 -8.07 -2.40 -7.84
C HIS A 49 -7.71 -1.06 -8.48
N VAL A 50 -7.84 -0.95 -9.79
CA VAL A 50 -7.48 0.23 -10.58
C VAL A 50 -8.71 0.74 -11.31
N ASN A 51 -9.01 2.03 -11.19
CA ASN A 51 -9.97 2.68 -12.06
C ASN A 51 -9.22 3.62 -13.02
N LEU A 52 -9.34 3.34 -14.34
CA LEU A 52 -8.65 4.10 -15.37
C LEU A 52 -9.36 5.42 -15.72
N VAL A 53 -10.64 5.52 -15.41
CA VAL A 53 -11.48 6.71 -15.68
C VAL A 53 -11.36 7.69 -14.51
N ASP A 54 -11.45 7.18 -13.30
CA ASP A 54 -11.35 7.96 -12.06
C ASP A 54 -10.29 7.35 -11.11
N PRO A 55 -9.04 7.83 -11.12
CA PRO A 55 -8.01 7.38 -10.20
C PRO A 55 -8.32 7.63 -8.71
N GLY A 56 -9.31 8.48 -8.42
CA GLY A 56 -9.82 8.72 -7.05
C GLY A 56 -10.78 7.64 -6.55
N SER A 57 -11.31 6.81 -7.45
CA SER A 57 -12.13 5.64 -7.10
C SER A 57 -11.26 4.50 -6.59
N LEU A 58 -11.08 4.43 -5.28
CA LEU A 58 -10.17 3.49 -4.59
C LEU A 58 -10.96 2.31 -4.03
N GLY A 59 -10.86 1.15 -4.69
CA GLY A 59 -11.65 -0.04 -4.34
C GLY A 59 -11.27 -0.72 -3.03
N PHE A 60 -10.05 -0.50 -2.51
CA PHE A 60 -9.59 -1.08 -1.24
C PHE A 60 -9.58 -0.04 -0.12
N GLU A 61 -10.18 -0.40 1.03
CA GLU A 61 -10.31 0.48 2.20
C GLU A 61 -8.96 1.07 2.65
N TYR A 62 -7.89 0.26 2.67
CA TYR A 62 -6.59 0.72 3.13
C TYR A 62 -5.90 1.66 2.13
N ILE A 63 -6.14 1.50 0.83
CA ILE A 63 -5.63 2.44 -0.19
C ILE A 63 -6.30 3.80 -0.03
N ALA A 64 -7.63 3.83 0.24
CA ALA A 64 -8.33 5.07 0.56
C ALA A 64 -7.79 5.71 1.86
N GLN A 65 -7.38 4.90 2.84
CA GLN A 65 -6.73 5.39 4.06
C GLN A 65 -5.35 6.00 3.77
N PHE A 66 -4.54 5.41 2.89
CA PHE A 66 -3.29 6.02 2.42
C PHE A 66 -3.54 7.36 1.73
N ALA A 67 -4.50 7.41 0.81
CA ALA A 67 -4.90 8.63 0.11
C ALA A 67 -5.30 9.73 1.09
N ALA A 68 -6.14 9.40 2.07
CA ALA A 68 -6.56 10.34 3.11
C ALA A 68 -5.40 10.94 3.91
N VAL A 69 -4.32 10.18 4.16
CA VAL A 69 -3.11 10.73 4.79
C VAL A 69 -2.37 11.66 3.83
N ILE A 70 -2.17 11.24 2.57
CA ILE A 70 -1.50 12.05 1.54
C ILE A 70 -2.21 13.40 1.34
N ASP A 71 -3.54 13.42 1.46
CA ASP A 71 -4.35 14.64 1.34
C ASP A 71 -4.14 15.64 2.50
N THR A 72 -3.64 15.17 3.64
CA THR A 72 -3.29 16.06 4.77
C THR A 72 -1.91 16.70 4.64
N LEU A 73 -1.06 16.21 3.74
CA LEU A 73 0.29 16.73 3.56
C LEU A 73 0.27 18.08 2.83
N PRO A 74 1.33 18.89 2.94
CA PRO A 74 1.42 20.18 2.28
C PRO A 74 1.08 20.12 0.79
N ALA A 75 0.43 21.15 0.26
CA ALA A 75 0.04 21.20 -1.15
C ALA A 75 1.26 21.18 -2.10
N GLY A 76 1.04 20.68 -3.31
CA GLY A 76 2.04 20.59 -4.36
C GLY A 76 2.57 19.16 -4.59
N PRO A 77 3.59 19.03 -5.45
CA PRO A 77 4.20 17.75 -5.77
C PRO A 77 4.89 17.12 -4.55
N LEU A 78 4.81 15.80 -4.44
CA LEU A 78 5.45 14.98 -3.41
C LEU A 78 6.40 13.98 -4.05
N GLY A 79 7.61 13.85 -3.52
CA GLY A 79 8.49 12.73 -3.82
C GLY A 79 8.00 11.48 -3.08
N VAL A 80 7.49 10.47 -3.81
CA VAL A 80 6.92 9.27 -3.19
C VAL A 80 7.71 8.04 -3.59
N THR A 81 8.04 7.21 -2.60
CA THR A 81 8.56 5.86 -2.82
C THR A 81 7.51 4.84 -2.39
N HIS A 82 7.12 3.95 -3.30
CA HIS A 82 6.22 2.84 -3.04
C HIS A 82 7.04 1.55 -2.96
N ILE A 83 6.88 0.80 -1.89
CA ILE A 83 7.44 -0.55 -1.70
C ILE A 83 6.30 -1.53 -1.87
N GLY A 84 6.32 -2.25 -3.00
CA GLY A 84 5.16 -2.94 -3.56
C GLY A 84 4.36 -2.02 -4.49
N GLY A 85 3.87 -2.55 -5.58
CA GLY A 85 3.24 -1.74 -6.62
C GLY A 85 1.97 -2.31 -7.20
N ALA A 86 1.95 -3.61 -7.41
CA ALA A 86 0.84 -4.32 -8.09
C ALA A 86 0.24 -3.51 -9.25
N GLY A 87 -1.04 -3.12 -9.20
CA GLY A 87 -1.73 -2.32 -10.22
C GLY A 87 -1.36 -0.84 -10.26
N LEU A 88 -0.44 -0.37 -9.40
CA LEU A 88 -0.03 1.03 -9.25
C LEU A 88 -1.17 1.97 -8.81
N THR A 89 -2.17 1.48 -8.09
CA THR A 89 -3.37 2.24 -7.73
C THR A 89 -3.04 3.53 -6.98
N LEU A 90 -2.28 3.45 -5.90
CA LEU A 90 -1.92 4.63 -5.12
C LEU A 90 -1.00 5.58 -5.91
N ALA A 91 -0.10 5.04 -6.75
CA ALA A 91 0.76 5.87 -7.60
C ALA A 91 -0.06 6.64 -8.66
N ARG A 92 -1.13 6.05 -9.19
CA ARG A 92 -2.08 6.72 -10.09
C ARG A 92 -2.85 7.81 -9.37
N TYR A 93 -3.33 7.53 -8.16
CA TYR A 93 -3.99 8.51 -7.29
C TYR A 93 -3.07 9.73 -7.06
N VAL A 94 -1.84 9.50 -6.60
CA VAL A 94 -0.86 10.58 -6.38
C VAL A 94 -0.58 11.36 -7.65
N ASN A 95 -0.48 10.70 -8.81
CA ASN A 95 -0.27 11.39 -10.08
C ASN A 95 -1.45 12.30 -10.47
N ALA A 96 -2.69 11.91 -10.15
CA ALA A 96 -3.89 12.69 -10.42
C ALA A 96 -4.04 13.86 -9.45
N GLU A 97 -3.95 13.60 -8.14
CA GLU A 97 -4.23 14.58 -7.08
C GLU A 97 -3.03 15.50 -6.77
N ARG A 98 -1.81 15.05 -7.08
CA ARG A 98 -0.54 15.76 -6.85
C ARG A 98 0.29 15.83 -8.14
N PRO A 99 -0.18 16.54 -9.20
CA PRO A 99 0.49 16.57 -10.49
C PRO A 99 1.96 16.98 -10.38
N GLY A 100 2.82 16.34 -11.17
CA GLY A 100 4.27 16.58 -11.16
C GLY A 100 5.05 15.85 -10.06
N SER A 101 4.40 15.05 -9.22
CA SER A 101 5.06 14.26 -8.18
C SER A 101 5.99 13.20 -8.76
N PRO A 102 7.30 13.24 -8.46
CA PRO A 102 8.21 12.16 -8.83
C PRO A 102 7.95 10.95 -7.95
N GLN A 103 7.75 9.78 -8.57
CA GLN A 103 7.43 8.56 -7.85
C GLN A 103 8.36 7.42 -8.26
N ILE A 104 8.85 6.67 -7.28
CA ILE A 104 9.60 5.42 -7.47
C ILE A 104 8.75 4.30 -6.91
N VAL A 105 8.58 3.22 -7.67
CA VAL A 105 7.91 2.00 -7.22
C VAL A 105 8.93 0.87 -7.24
N LEU A 106 9.12 0.20 -6.12
CA LEU A 106 9.96 -0.98 -5.96
C LEU A 106 9.04 -2.20 -6.07
N GLU A 107 9.04 -2.87 -7.22
CA GLU A 107 8.17 -4.01 -7.52
C GLU A 107 9.01 -5.11 -8.17
N PRO A 108 9.30 -6.21 -7.46
CA PRO A 108 10.15 -7.28 -7.97
C PRO A 108 9.50 -8.08 -9.11
N ASN A 109 8.16 -8.13 -9.18
CA ASN A 109 7.46 -8.90 -10.20
C ASN A 109 7.46 -8.16 -11.54
N VAL A 110 8.40 -8.55 -12.42
CA VAL A 110 8.57 -7.94 -13.74
C VAL A 110 7.39 -8.24 -14.65
N GLU A 111 6.80 -9.41 -14.54
CA GLU A 111 5.69 -9.88 -15.38
C GLU A 111 4.41 -9.12 -15.03
N LEU A 112 4.11 -8.99 -13.74
CA LEU A 112 3.02 -8.16 -13.27
C LEU A 112 3.19 -6.70 -13.75
N THR A 113 4.40 -6.15 -13.65
CA THR A 113 4.69 -4.78 -14.12
C THR A 113 4.47 -4.66 -15.62
N ALA A 114 4.89 -5.64 -16.43
CA ALA A 114 4.72 -5.64 -17.88
C ALA A 114 3.23 -5.69 -18.26
N LEU A 115 2.46 -6.60 -17.65
CA LEU A 115 1.03 -6.73 -17.86
C LEU A 115 0.27 -5.44 -17.48
N VAL A 116 0.53 -4.90 -16.30
CA VAL A 116 -0.10 -3.66 -15.82
C VAL A 116 0.21 -2.48 -16.75
N ARG A 117 1.41 -2.38 -17.29
CA ARG A 117 1.76 -1.32 -18.24
C ARG A 117 1.07 -1.47 -19.59
N GLN A 118 0.87 -2.71 -20.04
CA GLN A 118 0.22 -3.01 -21.32
C GLN A 118 -1.29 -2.79 -21.25
N GLU A 119 -1.94 -3.37 -20.24
CA GLU A 119 -3.41 -3.43 -20.16
C GLU A 119 -4.02 -2.26 -19.39
N LEU A 120 -3.26 -1.72 -18.42
CA LEU A 120 -3.66 -0.59 -17.60
C LEU A 120 -2.67 0.58 -17.78
N PRO A 121 -2.64 1.23 -18.98
CA PRO A 121 -1.62 2.22 -19.30
C PRO A 121 -1.66 3.42 -18.35
N LEU A 122 -0.46 3.96 -18.06
CA LEU A 122 -0.31 5.18 -17.29
C LEU A 122 -0.55 6.41 -18.19
N PRO A 123 -1.02 7.55 -17.64
CA PRO A 123 -1.13 8.81 -18.38
C PRO A 123 0.23 9.24 -18.98
N ARG A 124 0.25 9.86 -20.17
CA ARG A 124 1.51 10.21 -20.87
C ARG A 124 2.46 11.09 -20.09
N GLN A 125 1.95 11.94 -19.20
CA GLN A 125 2.75 12.90 -18.41
C GLN A 125 3.05 12.44 -16.99
N HIS A 126 2.91 11.11 -16.70
CA HIS A 126 3.25 10.58 -15.39
C HIS A 126 4.75 10.67 -15.09
N ARG A 127 5.09 10.77 -13.80
CA ARG A 127 6.47 10.71 -13.30
C ARG A 127 6.71 9.48 -12.43
N ILE A 128 6.04 8.37 -12.74
CA ILE A 128 6.12 7.09 -12.04
C ILE A 128 7.21 6.23 -12.70
N ARG A 129 8.20 5.81 -11.92
CA ARG A 129 9.28 4.92 -12.36
C ARG A 129 9.24 3.64 -11.54
N VAL A 130 8.93 2.52 -12.19
CA VAL A 130 9.01 1.19 -11.56
C VAL A 130 10.42 0.64 -11.70
N ARG A 131 10.97 0.14 -10.60
CA ARG A 131 12.27 -0.55 -10.52
C ARG A 131 12.00 -2.02 -10.19
N PRO A 132 12.54 -2.99 -10.98
CA PRO A 132 12.36 -4.41 -10.74
C PRO A 132 13.31 -4.91 -9.63
N VAL A 133 13.01 -4.51 -8.40
CA VAL A 133 13.81 -4.81 -7.21
C VAL A 133 12.88 -4.96 -6.00
N ASP A 134 13.24 -5.83 -5.08
CA ASP A 134 12.52 -5.99 -3.82
C ASP A 134 12.67 -4.75 -2.91
N GLY A 135 11.81 -4.69 -1.87
CA GLY A 135 11.76 -3.53 -1.00
C GLY A 135 13.04 -3.33 -0.18
N LEU A 136 13.66 -4.40 0.29
CA LEU A 136 14.87 -4.33 1.12
C LEU A 136 16.06 -3.80 0.30
N ALA A 137 16.36 -4.47 -0.82
CA ALA A 137 17.45 -4.07 -1.71
C ALA A 137 17.18 -2.69 -2.36
N GLY A 138 15.93 -2.40 -2.70
CA GLY A 138 15.56 -1.14 -3.32
C GLY A 138 15.74 0.06 -2.41
N VAL A 139 15.34 -0.03 -1.14
CA VAL A 139 15.46 1.07 -0.16
C VAL A 139 16.93 1.41 0.11
N THR A 140 17.82 0.40 0.22
CA THR A 140 19.25 0.64 0.44
C THR A 140 19.92 1.42 -0.70
N GLN A 141 19.39 1.35 -1.92
CA GLN A 141 19.90 2.04 -3.11
C GLN A 141 19.35 3.48 -3.26
N LEU A 142 18.39 3.88 -2.43
CA LEU A 142 17.85 5.23 -2.47
C LEU A 142 18.73 6.21 -1.70
N ALA A 143 18.82 7.45 -2.22
CA ALA A 143 19.56 8.51 -1.57
C ALA A 143 18.87 8.97 -0.28
N ASP A 144 19.66 9.48 0.66
CA ASP A 144 19.18 10.08 1.90
C ASP A 144 18.26 11.28 1.58
N ALA A 145 17.24 11.45 2.40
CA ALA A 145 16.29 12.57 2.32
C ALA A 145 15.72 12.80 0.90
N SER A 146 15.49 11.72 0.15
CA SER A 146 15.00 11.77 -1.24
C SER A 146 13.48 11.69 -1.39
N ALA A 147 12.74 11.25 -0.34
CA ALA A 147 11.31 11.08 -0.37
C ALA A 147 10.57 11.94 0.67
N ASP A 148 9.41 12.47 0.30
CA ASP A 148 8.46 13.09 1.23
C ASP A 148 7.56 12.03 1.87
N VAL A 149 7.26 10.96 1.12
CA VAL A 149 6.43 9.84 1.56
C VAL A 149 7.09 8.53 1.15
N VAL A 150 7.14 7.57 2.07
CA VAL A 150 7.43 6.17 1.77
C VAL A 150 6.20 5.34 2.14
N VAL A 151 5.70 4.57 1.19
CA VAL A 151 4.55 3.67 1.36
C VAL A 151 5.05 2.23 1.32
N LEU A 152 4.80 1.46 2.37
CA LEU A 152 5.03 0.03 2.40
C LEU A 152 3.69 -0.71 2.26
N ASP A 153 3.50 -1.29 1.10
CA ASP A 153 2.33 -2.10 0.72
C ASP A 153 2.82 -3.34 -0.07
N ALA A 154 3.76 -4.07 0.53
CA ALA A 154 4.38 -5.25 -0.07
C ALA A 154 3.91 -6.52 0.62
N TYR A 155 3.42 -7.45 -0.17
CA TYR A 155 2.94 -8.75 0.28
C TYR A 155 3.56 -9.85 -0.58
N ALA A 156 4.04 -10.90 0.08
CA ALA A 156 4.45 -12.17 -0.54
C ALA A 156 3.57 -13.26 0.06
N ASP A 157 2.88 -14.03 -0.78
CA ASP A 157 1.92 -15.06 -0.35
C ASP A 157 0.87 -14.54 0.65
N GLY A 158 0.38 -13.32 0.40
CA GLY A 158 -0.61 -12.64 1.25
C GLY A 158 -0.09 -12.17 2.62
N ARG A 159 1.23 -12.13 2.83
CA ARG A 159 1.89 -11.78 4.10
C ARG A 159 2.92 -10.67 3.88
N VAL A 160 3.03 -9.76 4.83
CA VAL A 160 4.12 -8.78 4.83
C VAL A 160 5.44 -9.52 5.07
N PRO A 161 6.47 -9.37 4.21
CA PRO A 161 7.77 -9.99 4.42
C PRO A 161 8.41 -9.58 5.74
N ALA A 162 9.04 -10.55 6.42
CA ALA A 162 9.55 -10.38 7.79
C ALA A 162 10.59 -9.25 7.91
N GLU A 163 11.45 -9.13 6.93
CA GLU A 163 12.55 -8.16 6.86
C GLU A 163 12.06 -6.72 6.72
N LEU A 164 10.87 -6.49 6.14
CA LEU A 164 10.34 -5.15 5.87
C LEU A 164 9.70 -4.45 7.08
N THR A 165 9.70 -5.10 8.25
CA THR A 165 9.15 -4.52 9.49
C THR A 165 10.15 -4.52 10.65
N THR A 166 11.40 -4.86 10.39
CA THR A 166 12.49 -4.80 11.38
C THR A 166 12.91 -3.35 11.66
N VAL A 167 13.44 -3.07 12.84
CA VAL A 167 13.91 -1.72 13.20
C VAL A 167 15.03 -1.25 12.27
N GLU A 168 15.84 -2.18 11.77
CA GLU A 168 16.94 -1.88 10.85
C GLU A 168 16.38 -1.41 9.49
N PHE A 169 15.39 -2.11 8.94
CA PHE A 169 14.73 -1.67 7.72
C PHE A 169 13.98 -0.34 7.90
N LEU A 170 13.29 -0.18 9.03
CA LEU A 170 12.60 1.07 9.36
C LEU A 170 13.57 2.25 9.49
N ALA A 171 14.78 2.01 10.00
CA ALA A 171 15.85 3.02 10.06
C ALA A 171 16.33 3.42 8.64
N ASP A 172 16.45 2.46 7.72
CA ASP A 172 16.76 2.75 6.32
C ASP A 172 15.64 3.56 5.64
N VAL A 173 14.39 3.24 5.91
CA VAL A 173 13.25 4.05 5.44
C VAL A 173 13.32 5.46 6.02
N ALA A 174 13.64 5.60 7.30
CA ALA A 174 13.79 6.90 7.95
C ALA A 174 14.95 7.72 7.36
N ARG A 175 16.04 7.08 6.90
CA ARG A 175 17.14 7.70 6.17
C ARG A 175 16.68 8.28 4.82
N VAL A 176 15.90 7.50 4.07
CA VAL A 176 15.36 7.90 2.76
C VAL A 176 14.36 9.05 2.87
N LEU A 177 13.58 9.08 3.96
CA LEU A 177 12.62 10.15 4.22
C LEU A 177 13.30 11.46 4.59
N ARG A 178 12.80 12.57 4.03
CA ARG A 178 13.12 13.93 4.50
C ARG A 178 12.77 14.08 5.98
N ALA A 179 13.29 15.12 6.62
CA ALA A 179 13.08 15.36 8.06
C ALA A 179 11.58 15.41 8.44
N SER A 180 10.75 16.01 7.61
CA SER A 180 9.28 16.06 7.77
C SER A 180 8.54 14.96 7.03
N GLY A 181 9.26 13.98 6.47
CA GLY A 181 8.66 12.92 5.67
C GLY A 181 7.81 11.97 6.49
N THR A 182 6.88 11.31 5.81
CA THR A 182 5.90 10.41 6.42
C THR A 182 6.03 9.00 5.84
N MET A 183 6.10 8.00 6.72
CA MET A 183 5.96 6.60 6.36
C MET A 183 4.51 6.17 6.51
N LEU A 184 4.00 5.46 5.51
CA LEU A 184 2.71 4.78 5.50
C LEU A 184 2.96 3.28 5.37
N LEU A 185 2.32 2.48 6.20
CA LEU A 185 2.51 1.02 6.20
C LEU A 185 1.16 0.31 6.29
N ASN A 186 0.87 -0.54 5.32
CA ASN A 186 -0.27 -1.46 5.38
C ASN A 186 0.10 -2.68 6.22
N VAL A 187 -0.63 -2.91 7.31
CA VAL A 187 -0.43 -4.06 8.22
C VAL A 187 -1.70 -4.88 8.28
N ALA A 188 -1.65 -6.10 7.77
CA ALA A 188 -2.68 -7.10 7.97
C ALA A 188 -2.39 -7.91 9.25
N ASP A 189 -3.37 -8.03 10.14
CA ASP A 189 -3.19 -8.77 11.39
C ASP A 189 -4.49 -9.43 11.86
N GLU A 190 -4.33 -10.36 12.79
CA GLU A 190 -5.41 -11.05 13.50
C GLU A 190 -6.04 -10.16 14.58
N PRO A 191 -7.22 -10.55 15.13
CA PRO A 191 -7.89 -9.81 16.20
C PRO A 191 -7.04 -9.54 17.44
N ASN A 192 -6.08 -10.40 17.76
CA ASN A 192 -5.18 -10.23 18.91
C ASN A 192 -4.11 -9.15 18.72
N MET A 193 -3.92 -8.65 17.48
CA MET A 193 -2.95 -7.63 17.07
C MET A 193 -1.49 -7.98 17.50
N ALA A 194 -1.14 -9.27 17.52
CA ALA A 194 0.16 -9.71 18.01
C ALA A 194 1.31 -9.30 17.10
N TYR A 195 1.09 -9.24 15.80
CA TYR A 195 2.05 -8.74 14.83
C TYR A 195 2.12 -7.21 14.85
N LEU A 196 0.97 -6.54 14.75
CA LEU A 196 0.86 -5.09 14.72
C LEU A 196 1.53 -4.40 15.92
N ARG A 197 1.40 -4.99 17.14
CA ARG A 197 2.04 -4.41 18.33
C ARG A 197 3.57 -4.37 18.24
N ARG A 198 4.18 -5.37 17.59
CA ARG A 198 5.63 -5.42 17.37
C ARG A 198 6.07 -4.45 16.28
N VAL A 199 5.29 -4.35 15.19
CA VAL A 199 5.48 -3.33 14.15
C VAL A 199 5.39 -1.93 14.74
N TYR A 200 4.36 -1.67 15.58
CA TYR A 200 4.22 -0.39 16.28
C TYR A 200 5.46 -0.07 17.16
N ALA A 201 5.99 -1.05 17.91
CA ALA A 201 7.16 -0.83 18.73
C ALA A 201 8.38 -0.39 17.90
N GLY A 202 8.59 -0.98 16.71
CA GLY A 202 9.63 -0.57 15.77
C GLY A 202 9.41 0.84 15.22
N LEU A 203 8.19 1.14 14.77
CA LEU A 203 7.83 2.47 14.28
C LEU A 203 8.01 3.56 15.35
N ALA A 204 7.57 3.29 16.58
CA ALA A 204 7.72 4.22 17.70
C ALA A 204 9.20 4.46 18.07
N ALA A 205 10.03 3.42 18.01
CA ALA A 205 11.47 3.54 18.29
C ALA A 205 12.21 4.38 17.24
N VAL A 206 11.85 4.22 15.96
CA VAL A 206 12.55 4.88 14.83
C VAL A 206 12.00 6.28 14.54
N PHE A 207 10.68 6.44 14.56
CA PHE A 207 10.02 7.68 14.12
C PHE A 207 9.52 8.56 15.26
N GLY A 208 9.20 7.99 16.41
CA GLY A 208 8.67 8.71 17.56
C GLY A 208 7.20 9.09 17.48
N GLN A 209 6.72 9.58 16.32
CA GLN A 209 5.32 9.90 16.10
C GLN A 209 4.64 8.79 15.31
N VAL A 210 3.59 8.17 15.87
CA VAL A 210 2.84 7.08 15.22
C VAL A 210 1.35 7.29 15.43
N ALA A 211 0.58 7.08 14.37
CA ALA A 211 -0.88 6.95 14.41
C ALA A 211 -1.30 5.68 13.66
N LEU A 212 -2.48 5.17 13.94
CA LEU A 212 -3.06 3.99 13.29
C LEU A 212 -4.45 4.32 12.78
N ILE A 213 -4.71 4.05 11.50
CA ILE A 213 -6.01 4.20 10.85
C ILE A 213 -6.51 2.79 10.49
N GLY A 214 -7.79 2.55 10.65
CA GLY A 214 -8.43 1.29 10.28
C GLY A 214 -9.92 1.34 10.50
N THR A 215 -10.65 0.35 9.99
CA THR A 215 -12.07 0.25 10.30
C THR A 215 -12.28 -0.01 11.79
N HIS A 216 -13.43 0.42 12.30
CA HIS A 216 -13.71 0.28 13.74
C HIS A 216 -13.66 -1.15 14.23
N GLU A 217 -14.00 -2.13 13.38
CA GLU A 217 -13.95 -3.55 13.75
C GLU A 217 -12.52 -4.05 13.88
N ILE A 218 -11.63 -3.65 12.95
CA ILE A 218 -10.20 -3.99 13.00
C ILE A 218 -9.55 -3.33 14.21
N LEU A 219 -9.74 -2.02 14.40
CA LEU A 219 -9.17 -1.31 15.55
C LEU A 219 -9.65 -1.85 16.91
N LYS A 220 -10.84 -2.47 16.97
CA LYS A 220 -11.37 -3.13 18.17
C LYS A 220 -10.95 -4.60 18.30
N GLY A 221 -10.15 -5.12 17.38
CA GLY A 221 -9.72 -6.53 17.39
C GLY A 221 -10.87 -7.52 17.21
N LYS A 222 -11.85 -7.22 16.35
CA LYS A 222 -13.01 -8.08 16.12
C LYS A 222 -12.85 -9.02 14.93
N ARG A 223 -12.00 -8.70 13.98
CA ARG A 223 -11.74 -9.50 12.79
C ARG A 223 -10.32 -9.31 12.28
N PHE A 224 -9.86 -10.24 11.46
CA PHE A 224 -8.66 -10.06 10.63
C PHE A 224 -8.87 -8.91 9.65
N GLY A 225 -7.83 -8.16 9.36
CA GLY A 225 -7.86 -7.14 8.31
C GLY A 225 -6.70 -6.17 8.34
N ASN A 226 -6.74 -5.24 7.40
CA ASN A 226 -5.69 -4.25 7.18
C ASN A 226 -5.90 -3.01 8.04
N SER A 227 -4.82 -2.49 8.57
CA SER A 227 -4.74 -1.16 9.19
C SER A 227 -3.56 -0.40 8.60
N VAL A 228 -3.67 0.92 8.53
CA VAL A 228 -2.61 1.80 8.05
C VAL A 228 -1.91 2.45 9.24
N ALA A 229 -0.65 2.10 9.43
CA ALA A 229 0.22 2.83 10.33
C ALA A 229 0.81 4.06 9.62
N VAL A 230 0.78 5.19 10.30
CA VAL A 230 1.33 6.47 9.87
C VAL A 230 2.44 6.84 10.83
N ALA A 231 3.67 7.01 10.35
CA ALA A 231 4.80 7.34 11.21
C ALA A 231 5.63 8.49 10.65
N SER A 232 6.15 9.35 11.51
CA SER A 232 7.01 10.47 11.15
C SER A 232 7.94 10.84 12.29
N ARG A 233 9.10 11.43 11.95
CA ARG A 233 9.99 12.06 12.93
C ARG A 233 9.52 13.47 13.31
N SER A 234 8.61 14.03 12.53
CA SER A 234 7.95 15.32 12.80
C SER A 234 6.54 15.11 13.35
N THR A 235 5.98 16.13 13.97
CA THR A 235 4.63 16.10 14.53
C THR A 235 3.58 15.82 13.45
N LEU A 236 2.75 14.82 13.66
CA LEU A 236 1.61 14.50 12.81
C LEU A 236 0.44 15.46 13.07
N ASP A 237 -0.16 16.01 12.05
CA ASP A 237 -1.42 16.77 12.19
C ASP A 237 -2.60 15.81 12.40
N LEU A 238 -2.74 15.35 13.65
CA LEU A 238 -3.82 14.44 14.04
C LEU A 238 -5.21 15.04 13.83
N ALA A 239 -5.35 16.36 13.88
CA ALA A 239 -6.63 17.02 13.66
C ALA A 239 -7.04 16.95 12.19
N ALA A 240 -6.09 17.21 11.27
CA ALA A 240 -6.32 17.02 9.83
C ALA A 240 -6.62 15.55 9.49
N LEU A 241 -5.84 14.62 10.03
CA LEU A 241 -6.06 13.18 9.85
C LEU A 241 -7.46 12.75 10.31
N ARG A 242 -7.90 13.19 11.50
CA ARG A 242 -9.26 12.88 11.99
C ARG A 242 -10.35 13.45 11.09
N ARG A 243 -10.16 14.65 10.53
CA ARG A 243 -11.11 15.24 9.58
C ARG A 243 -11.22 14.44 8.29
N GLN A 244 -10.09 13.94 7.74
CA GLN A 244 -10.12 13.12 6.53
C GLN A 244 -10.73 11.74 6.80
N VAL A 245 -10.33 11.08 7.88
CA VAL A 245 -10.90 9.78 8.31
C VAL A 245 -12.42 9.87 8.49
N ALA A 246 -12.94 10.97 9.04
CA ALA A 246 -14.38 11.17 9.23
C ALA A 246 -15.17 11.32 7.92
N LYS A 247 -14.53 11.61 6.79
CA LYS A 247 -15.16 11.71 5.46
C LYS A 247 -15.22 10.38 4.71
N MET A 248 -14.59 9.34 5.23
CA MET A 248 -14.55 8.04 4.54
C MET A 248 -15.92 7.41 4.42
N PRO A 249 -16.24 6.75 3.31
CA PRO A 249 -17.56 6.14 3.06
C PRO A 249 -17.82 4.89 3.91
N PHE A 250 -16.83 4.44 4.70
CA PHE A 250 -16.92 3.29 5.59
C PHE A 250 -16.47 3.65 7.01
N PRO A 251 -16.98 2.92 8.05
CA PRO A 251 -16.73 3.25 9.45
C PRO A 251 -15.25 3.11 9.82
N THR A 252 -14.50 4.20 9.70
CA THR A 252 -13.06 4.28 9.95
C THR A 252 -12.76 5.08 11.20
N GLY A 253 -11.74 4.69 11.94
CA GLY A 253 -11.24 5.36 13.12
C GLY A 253 -9.74 5.63 13.04
N LEU A 254 -9.28 6.49 13.97
CA LEU A 254 -7.87 6.81 14.18
C LEU A 254 -7.51 6.59 15.65
N ARG A 255 -6.39 5.93 15.91
CA ARG A 255 -5.72 5.88 17.20
C ARG A 255 -4.43 6.67 17.14
N ASP A 256 -4.25 7.57 18.09
CA ASP A 256 -3.03 8.36 18.22
C ASP A 256 -1.95 7.63 19.04
N GLY A 257 -0.74 8.19 19.05
CA GLY A 257 0.41 7.59 19.73
C GLY A 257 0.20 7.34 21.22
N VAL A 258 -0.57 8.18 21.92
CA VAL A 258 -0.86 7.99 23.34
C VAL A 258 -1.75 6.75 23.56
N GLN A 259 -2.77 6.60 22.72
CA GLN A 259 -3.67 5.43 22.76
C GLN A 259 -2.90 4.14 22.42
N LEU A 260 -2.05 4.20 21.39
CA LEU A 260 -1.24 3.06 20.95
C LEU A 260 -0.19 2.65 21.97
N ALA A 261 0.49 3.62 22.60
CA ALA A 261 1.46 3.35 23.65
C ALA A 261 0.85 2.63 24.86
N ARG A 262 -0.39 2.99 25.21
CA ARG A 262 -1.14 2.29 26.28
C ARG A 262 -1.58 0.89 25.86
N GLN A 263 -2.06 0.76 24.61
CA GLN A 263 -2.57 -0.52 24.11
C GLN A 263 -1.47 -1.55 23.88
N PHE A 264 -0.30 -1.12 23.42
CA PHE A 264 0.81 -1.97 23.00
C PHE A 264 2.02 -1.89 23.96
N ALA A 265 1.81 -1.45 25.20
CA ALA A 265 2.84 -1.34 26.21
C ALA A 265 3.63 -2.65 26.37
N GLY A 266 4.94 -2.56 26.50
CA GLY A 266 5.83 -3.70 26.73
C GLY A 266 6.07 -4.59 25.50
N SER A 267 5.63 -4.21 24.32
CA SER A 267 5.91 -4.96 23.09
C SER A 267 7.33 -4.71 22.61
N ALA A 268 8.07 -5.79 22.28
CA ALA A 268 9.38 -5.69 21.66
C ALA A 268 9.22 -5.51 20.12
N ALA A 269 10.05 -4.64 19.54
CA ALA A 269 10.11 -4.47 18.10
C ALA A 269 10.67 -5.72 17.39
N PHE A 270 10.38 -5.87 16.11
CA PHE A 270 11.09 -6.82 15.25
C PHE A 270 12.51 -6.32 14.97
N THR A 271 13.46 -7.26 14.95
CA THR A 271 14.86 -7.03 14.55
C THR A 271 15.26 -8.07 13.50
N ILE A 272 16.40 -7.89 12.83
CA ILE A 272 16.93 -8.91 11.91
C ILE A 272 17.04 -10.29 12.58
N ALA A 273 17.43 -10.31 13.87
CA ALA A 273 17.59 -11.56 14.61
C ALA A 273 16.28 -12.17 15.12
N ASP A 274 15.21 -11.39 15.22
CA ASP A 274 13.89 -11.80 15.72
C ASP A 274 12.80 -11.12 14.87
N SER A 275 12.61 -11.62 13.65
CA SER A 275 11.62 -11.16 12.70
C SER A 275 10.58 -12.24 12.41
N ALA A 276 9.41 -11.80 11.96
CA ALA A 276 8.34 -12.69 11.52
C ALA A 276 7.52 -12.01 10.41
N GLN A 277 6.97 -12.83 9.52
CA GLN A 277 5.95 -12.37 8.58
C GLN A 277 4.63 -12.05 9.30
N SER A 278 3.79 -11.21 8.70
CA SER A 278 2.41 -11.05 9.18
C SER A 278 1.65 -12.37 9.15
N PRO A 279 0.60 -12.55 9.97
CA PRO A 279 -0.24 -13.74 9.88
C PRO A 279 -0.86 -13.88 8.48
N PRO A 280 -1.08 -15.11 7.99
CA PRO A 280 -1.71 -15.33 6.70
C PRO A 280 -3.16 -14.83 6.73
N PRO A 281 -3.69 -14.33 5.59
CA PRO A 281 -5.11 -14.01 5.51
C PRO A 281 -5.94 -15.28 5.71
N PRO A 282 -7.14 -15.17 6.31
CA PRO A 282 -8.06 -16.30 6.39
C PRO A 282 -8.44 -16.75 4.98
N PRO A 283 -8.71 -18.04 4.75
CA PRO A 283 -9.09 -18.55 3.45
C PRO A 283 -10.35 -17.84 2.93
N VAL A 284 -10.24 -17.25 1.75
CA VAL A 284 -11.31 -16.45 1.13
C VAL A 284 -12.35 -17.39 0.53
N LYS A 285 -13.56 -17.43 1.08
CA LYS A 285 -14.71 -18.02 0.42
C LYS A 285 -15.33 -16.97 -0.52
N GLY A 286 -14.94 -17.00 -1.80
CA GLY A 286 -15.60 -16.23 -2.86
C GLY A 286 -15.51 -14.69 -2.65
N TRP A 287 -14.40 -14.09 -3.00
CA TRP A 287 -14.30 -12.62 -3.08
C TRP A 287 -15.08 -12.11 -4.29
N ARG A 288 -15.88 -11.05 -4.10
CA ARG A 288 -16.51 -10.29 -5.17
C ARG A 288 -16.17 -8.81 -4.92
N ALA A 289 -15.74 -8.10 -5.95
CA ALA A 289 -15.70 -6.64 -5.93
C ALA A 289 -17.12 -6.13 -5.61
N ARG A 290 -17.24 -5.17 -4.72
CA ARG A 290 -18.51 -4.50 -4.40
C ARG A 290 -18.56 -3.17 -5.12
#